data_98f4d9a5921b7e0fc2fa0e797bc710a5
#
_entry.id   98f4d9a5921b7e0fc2fa0e797bc710a5
#
_cell.length_a   1.000
_cell.length_b   1.000
_cell.length_c   1.000
_cell.angle_alpha   90.00
_cell.angle_beta   90.00
_cell.angle_gamma   90.00
#
_symmetry.space_group_name_H-M   'P 1'
#
loop_
_entity.id
_entity.type
_entity.pdbx_description
1 polymer ?
#
loop_
_entity_poly.entity_id
_entity_poly.type
_entity_poly.pdbx_seq_one_letter_code
_entity_poly.pdbx_strand_id
1 'polypeptide(L)'
;MSEHFDAINDSVRAALAVSASPTFVDVPFDDRAWAELDESGFTTLALPGELGGSDGDLRDAAVACRAAALAAIPLAEANFLAVPALAAAGVAWPGGVVTAAPGPEIRLAGMGDELVLTGRVARVPWLRNADHVVLLLTGGSRPRVAVVKTTVDGFAVLPGTNVAGEPRDEAVLTGVRPLVVGDLPPEWDDSRVAQYGAAARATQIAAAASEALALATQYVSERVQFGRPLIKFQTVQHQLARLASDVVTLQSAADAAVIALRDGSPTPLLVAAAKIEASVLVSRIAAVAHQLHGAIGVTTEHRLGACTTRMWSWREEFGNELVWQHTVADLAATRGDDVWALLTGLTLDIRAEAHT
;
A
#
# COMPACT_ATOMS: atom_id res chain seq x y z
N MET A 1 8.55 -14.65 13.00
CA MET A 1 9.01 -13.29 12.68
C MET A 1 10.28 -13.05 13.46
N SER A 2 11.25 -12.31 12.91
CA SER A 2 12.47 -12.01 13.66
C SER A 2 12.19 -10.93 14.70
N GLU A 3 12.94 -10.89 15.83
CA GLU A 3 12.86 -9.84 16.87
C GLU A 3 12.92 -8.42 16.27
N HIS A 4 13.63 -8.26 15.15
CA HIS A 4 13.72 -7.01 14.41
C HIS A 4 12.35 -6.53 13.87
N PHE A 5 11.56 -7.41 13.24
CA PHE A 5 10.24 -7.03 12.72
C PHE A 5 9.22 -6.76 13.84
N ASP A 6 9.32 -7.49 14.95
CA ASP A 6 8.49 -7.24 16.12
C ASP A 6 8.83 -5.86 16.70
N ALA A 7 10.11 -5.48 16.77
CA ALA A 7 10.53 -4.17 17.23
C ALA A 7 10.03 -3.03 16.35
N ILE A 8 10.08 -3.17 15.01
CA ILE A 8 9.49 -2.18 14.08
C ILE A 8 7.99 -2.05 14.32
N ASN A 9 7.26 -3.17 14.35
CA ASN A 9 5.82 -3.18 14.57
C ASN A 9 5.43 -2.48 15.88
N ASP A 10 6.11 -2.81 16.98
CA ASP A 10 5.82 -2.25 18.30
C ASP A 10 6.16 -0.76 18.38
N SER A 11 7.27 -0.34 17.76
CA SER A 11 7.66 1.08 17.69
C SER A 11 6.65 1.91 16.92
N VAL A 12 6.20 1.43 15.74
CA VAL A 12 5.17 2.11 14.94
C VAL A 12 3.85 2.17 15.70
N ARG A 13 3.43 1.08 16.35
CA ARG A 13 2.19 1.07 17.16
C ARG A 13 2.28 2.01 18.36
N ALA A 14 3.44 2.12 18.99
CA ALA A 14 3.66 3.06 20.08
C ALA A 14 3.56 4.52 19.60
N ALA A 15 4.15 4.87 18.45
CA ALA A 15 4.02 6.18 17.82
C ALA A 15 2.56 6.53 17.50
N LEU A 16 1.76 5.54 17.09
CA LEU A 16 0.34 5.70 16.76
C LEU A 16 -0.62 5.63 17.97
N ALA A 17 -0.15 5.33 19.17
CA ALA A 17 -1.01 5.13 20.35
C ALA A 17 -1.84 6.37 20.74
N VAL A 18 -1.44 7.55 20.29
CA VAL A 18 -2.11 8.83 20.52
C VAL A 18 -2.94 9.31 19.33
N SER A 19 -2.95 8.54 18.23
CA SER A 19 -3.74 8.85 17.04
C SER A 19 -5.23 8.69 17.30
N ALA A 20 -6.04 9.45 16.54
CA ALA A 20 -7.49 9.30 16.59
C ALA A 20 -7.93 7.90 16.13
N SER A 21 -9.06 7.43 16.66
CA SER A 21 -9.65 6.17 16.18
C SER A 21 -9.93 6.24 14.68
N PRO A 22 -9.61 5.19 13.91
CA PRO A 22 -9.88 5.17 12.48
C PRO A 22 -11.37 5.42 12.16
N THR A 23 -11.62 6.33 11.23
CA THR A 23 -12.95 6.66 10.70
C THR A 23 -12.98 6.35 9.20
N PHE A 24 -14.17 6.39 8.59
CA PHE A 24 -14.39 6.24 7.14
C PHE A 24 -15.35 7.29 6.59
N VAL A 25 -15.59 8.36 7.36
CA VAL A 25 -16.36 9.53 6.94
C VAL A 25 -15.49 10.74 7.21
N ASP A 26 -15.21 11.53 6.15
CA ASP A 26 -14.37 12.72 6.22
C ASP A 26 -13.07 12.48 7.01
N VAL A 27 -12.26 11.51 6.52
CA VAL A 27 -11.05 11.08 7.21
C VAL A 27 -10.05 12.23 7.30
N PRO A 28 -9.81 12.80 8.50
CA PRO A 28 -8.84 13.86 8.66
C PRO A 28 -7.41 13.30 8.53
N PHE A 29 -6.51 14.13 8.01
CA PHE A 29 -5.09 13.79 8.02
C PHE A 29 -4.58 13.77 9.46
N ASP A 30 -3.73 12.78 9.77
CA ASP A 30 -3.12 12.66 11.10
C ASP A 30 -1.70 13.23 11.08
N ASP A 31 -1.61 14.56 11.21
CA ASP A 31 -0.34 15.31 11.24
C ASP A 31 0.61 14.78 12.31
N ARG A 32 0.06 14.39 13.45
CA ARG A 32 0.85 13.90 14.57
C ARG A 32 1.43 12.53 14.28
N ALA A 33 0.63 11.61 13.74
CA ALA A 33 1.12 10.29 13.35
C ALA A 33 2.23 10.40 12.30
N TRP A 34 2.07 11.29 11.32
CA TRP A 34 3.12 11.52 10.33
C TRP A 34 4.39 12.04 10.98
N ALA A 35 4.32 13.08 11.80
CA ALA A 35 5.48 13.70 12.44
C ALA A 35 6.27 12.70 13.31
N GLU A 36 5.59 11.91 14.14
CA GLU A 36 6.21 10.89 15.01
C GLU A 36 6.91 9.80 14.20
N LEU A 37 6.29 9.36 13.08
CA LEU A 37 6.89 8.35 12.21
C LEU A 37 8.05 8.90 11.37
N ASP A 38 7.98 10.17 10.95
CA ASP A 38 9.04 10.84 10.20
C ASP A 38 10.27 11.08 11.09
N GLU A 39 10.08 11.60 12.30
CA GLU A 39 11.16 11.79 13.28
C GLU A 39 11.84 10.46 13.65
N SER A 40 11.09 9.37 13.68
CA SER A 40 11.60 8.03 13.96
C SER A 40 12.17 7.31 12.71
N GLY A 41 12.18 7.94 11.53
CA GLY A 41 12.73 7.39 10.29
C GLY A 41 11.86 6.33 9.61
N PHE A 42 10.60 6.14 10.04
CA PHE A 42 9.70 5.14 9.45
C PHE A 42 9.12 5.55 8.10
N THR A 43 9.21 6.82 7.72
CA THR A 43 8.77 7.32 6.41
C THR A 43 9.76 7.01 5.29
N THR A 44 11.02 6.66 5.64
CA THR A 44 12.14 6.49 4.71
C THR A 44 12.92 5.19 4.95
N LEU A 45 12.24 4.13 5.42
CA LEU A 45 12.89 2.90 5.89
C LEU A 45 13.86 2.29 4.87
N ALA A 46 13.43 2.10 3.64
CA ALA A 46 14.22 1.45 2.60
C ALA A 46 15.05 2.45 1.74
N LEU A 47 15.20 3.69 2.17
CA LEU A 47 16.07 4.66 1.51
C LEU A 47 17.47 4.59 2.11
N PRO A 48 18.56 4.66 1.29
CA PRO A 48 19.92 4.75 1.81
C PRO A 48 20.14 5.96 2.71
N GLY A 49 20.95 5.82 3.76
CA GLY A 49 21.24 6.89 4.72
C GLY A 49 21.88 8.12 4.07
N GLU A 50 22.70 7.94 3.04
CA GLU A 50 23.28 9.02 2.24
C GLU A 50 22.24 9.87 1.48
N LEU A 51 21.03 9.32 1.26
CA LEU A 51 19.89 10.01 0.64
C LEU A 51 18.87 10.50 1.68
N GLY A 52 19.17 10.38 2.97
CA GLY A 52 18.31 10.79 4.07
C GLY A 52 17.36 9.68 4.57
N GLY A 53 17.72 8.42 4.37
CA GLY A 53 16.94 7.26 4.79
C GLY A 53 17.50 6.54 6.01
N SER A 54 16.93 5.36 6.30
CA SER A 54 17.24 4.54 7.47
C SER A 54 18.00 3.24 7.15
N ASP A 55 18.46 3.05 5.92
CA ASP A 55 19.23 1.87 5.46
C ASP A 55 18.54 0.50 5.67
N GLY A 56 17.23 0.48 5.82
CA GLY A 56 16.41 -0.74 5.89
C GLY A 56 16.10 -1.30 4.51
N ASP A 57 15.19 -2.27 4.47
CA ASP A 57 14.72 -2.86 3.22
C ASP A 57 13.19 -2.73 3.04
N LEU A 58 12.67 -3.21 1.91
CA LEU A 58 11.24 -3.15 1.60
C LEU A 58 10.39 -4.01 2.57
N ARG A 59 10.97 -5.02 3.25
CA ARG A 59 10.26 -5.82 4.26
C ARG A 59 10.07 -5.01 5.54
N ASP A 60 11.07 -4.23 5.94
CA ASP A 60 10.98 -3.31 7.07
C ASP A 60 9.87 -2.29 6.82
N ALA A 61 9.87 -1.70 5.61
CA ALA A 61 8.83 -0.80 5.16
C ALA A 61 7.44 -1.44 5.16
N ALA A 62 7.31 -2.69 4.73
CA ALA A 62 6.05 -3.42 4.75
C ALA A 62 5.53 -3.68 6.17
N VAL A 63 6.40 -3.98 7.13
CA VAL A 63 6.02 -4.14 8.55
C VAL A 63 5.50 -2.82 9.11
N ALA A 64 6.20 -1.71 8.87
CA ALA A 64 5.75 -0.38 9.30
C ALA A 64 4.41 0.01 8.65
N CYS A 65 4.25 -0.20 7.35
CA CYS A 65 3.00 0.06 6.63
C CYS A 65 1.84 -0.80 7.13
N ARG A 66 2.08 -2.06 7.53
CA ARG A 66 1.07 -2.91 8.17
C ARG A 66 0.64 -2.36 9.53
N ALA A 67 1.60 -2.01 10.37
CA ALA A 67 1.31 -1.47 11.70
C ALA A 67 0.51 -0.17 11.62
N ALA A 68 0.75 0.67 10.59
CA ALA A 68 0.11 1.95 10.36
C ALA A 68 -1.03 1.93 9.32
N ALA A 69 -1.50 0.76 8.87
CA ALA A 69 -2.41 0.66 7.71
C ALA A 69 -3.72 1.45 7.86
N LEU A 70 -4.22 1.62 9.07
CA LEU A 70 -5.44 2.39 9.35
C LEU A 70 -5.18 3.83 9.78
N ALA A 71 -3.92 4.26 9.88
CA ALA A 71 -3.57 5.65 10.09
C ALA A 71 -3.86 6.50 8.84
N ALA A 72 -4.30 7.72 9.06
CA ALA A 72 -4.71 8.63 8.00
C ALA A 72 -3.51 9.41 7.44
N ILE A 73 -2.54 8.70 6.85
CA ILE A 73 -1.25 9.22 6.36
C ILE A 73 -0.79 8.48 5.09
N PRO A 74 0.06 9.09 4.24
CA PRO A 74 0.58 8.48 3.00
C PRO A 74 1.79 7.55 3.22
N LEU A 75 1.85 6.80 4.34
CA LEU A 75 3.03 5.98 4.65
C LEU A 75 3.30 4.90 3.60
N ALA A 76 2.25 4.33 3.01
CA ALA A 76 2.39 3.33 1.96
C ALA A 76 2.89 3.93 0.64
N GLU A 77 2.42 5.12 0.28
CA GLU A 77 2.89 5.87 -0.89
C GLU A 77 4.37 6.27 -0.74
N ALA A 78 4.76 6.72 0.46
CA ALA A 78 6.14 7.04 0.78
C ALA A 78 7.05 5.82 0.62
N ASN A 79 6.77 4.73 1.33
CA ASN A 79 7.66 3.58 1.43
C ASN A 79 7.62 2.63 0.22
N PHE A 80 6.50 2.54 -0.53
CA PHE A 80 6.40 1.63 -1.68
C PHE A 80 6.55 2.32 -3.03
N LEU A 81 6.36 3.64 -3.13
CA LEU A 81 6.47 4.35 -4.40
C LEU A 81 7.59 5.38 -4.37
N ALA A 82 7.57 6.34 -3.42
CA ALA A 82 8.57 7.41 -3.37
C ALA A 82 9.96 6.85 -3.06
N VAL A 83 10.12 6.15 -1.96
CA VAL A 83 11.42 5.66 -1.47
C VAL A 83 12.14 4.77 -2.49
N PRO A 84 11.52 3.71 -3.07
CA PRO A 84 12.20 2.88 -4.05
C PRO A 84 12.60 3.64 -5.32
N ALA A 85 11.75 4.58 -5.78
CA ALA A 85 12.04 5.39 -6.96
C ALA A 85 13.17 6.41 -6.71
N LEU A 86 13.16 7.08 -5.56
CA LEU A 86 14.21 8.01 -5.15
C LEU A 86 15.55 7.29 -4.97
N ALA A 87 15.56 6.12 -4.32
CA ALA A 87 16.74 5.29 -4.17
C ALA A 87 17.32 4.87 -5.54
N ALA A 88 16.46 4.39 -6.45
CA ALA A 88 16.87 3.98 -7.79
C ALA A 88 17.45 5.13 -8.65
N ALA A 89 16.99 6.36 -8.40
CA ALA A 89 17.44 7.55 -9.10
C ALA A 89 18.58 8.30 -8.39
N GLY A 90 19.00 7.87 -7.19
CA GLY A 90 20.01 8.59 -6.39
C GLY A 90 19.54 9.97 -5.93
N VAL A 91 18.25 10.15 -5.69
CA VAL A 91 17.62 11.41 -5.28
C VAL A 91 17.34 11.39 -3.78
N ALA A 92 17.77 12.42 -3.07
CA ALA A 92 17.57 12.55 -1.64
C ALA A 92 16.09 12.77 -1.26
N TRP A 93 15.73 12.37 -0.05
CA TRP A 93 14.40 12.60 0.52
C TRP A 93 14.12 14.11 0.66
N PRO A 94 12.96 14.59 0.20
CA PRO A 94 12.66 16.03 0.22
C PRO A 94 12.24 16.57 1.59
N GLY A 95 11.92 15.70 2.54
CA GLY A 95 11.38 16.08 3.87
C GLY A 95 9.90 16.48 3.84
N GLY A 96 9.32 16.66 5.02
CA GLY A 96 7.91 17.00 5.20
C GLY A 96 6.97 15.86 4.85
N VAL A 97 5.69 16.18 4.62
CA VAL A 97 4.69 15.20 4.20
C VAL A 97 4.88 14.88 2.72
N VAL A 98 5.23 13.63 2.41
CA VAL A 98 5.49 13.17 1.04
C VAL A 98 4.46 12.13 0.62
N THR A 99 3.83 12.36 -0.53
CA THR A 99 3.05 11.35 -1.23
C THR A 99 3.67 11.01 -2.57
N ALA A 100 3.21 9.93 -3.22
CA ALA A 100 3.69 9.55 -4.54
C ALA A 100 2.58 9.03 -5.43
N ALA A 101 2.73 9.21 -6.73
CA ALA A 101 1.80 8.71 -7.72
C ALA A 101 2.47 8.42 -9.07
N PRO A 102 1.96 7.45 -9.86
CA PRO A 102 2.34 7.31 -11.26
C PRO A 102 1.85 8.53 -12.06
N GLY A 103 2.71 9.05 -12.93
CA GLY A 103 2.42 10.20 -13.79
C GLY A 103 2.72 9.93 -15.27
N PRO A 104 2.12 8.88 -15.90
CA PRO A 104 2.43 8.51 -17.28
C PRO A 104 2.02 9.60 -18.29
N GLU A 105 1.04 10.44 -17.97
CA GLU A 105 0.55 11.52 -18.83
C GLU A 105 1.27 12.86 -18.57
N ILE A 106 2.16 12.93 -17.58
CA ILE A 106 2.91 14.15 -17.31
C ILE A 106 4.02 14.30 -18.34
N ARG A 107 4.03 15.46 -18.99
CA ARG A 107 5.07 15.84 -19.94
C ARG A 107 6.13 16.67 -19.24
N LEU A 108 7.37 16.23 -19.38
CA LEU A 108 8.55 16.96 -18.96
C LEU A 108 9.18 17.62 -20.18
N ALA A 109 9.31 18.94 -20.18
CA ALA A 109 9.88 19.73 -21.26
C ALA A 109 10.95 20.68 -20.75
N GLY A 110 11.85 21.15 -21.65
CA GLY A 110 12.99 22.00 -21.29
C GLY A 110 14.27 21.23 -21.05
N MET A 111 15.33 21.93 -20.63
CA MET A 111 16.64 21.36 -20.28
C MET A 111 17.23 22.09 -19.08
N GLY A 112 18.00 21.37 -18.26
CA GLY A 112 18.64 21.96 -17.08
C GLY A 112 17.63 22.65 -16.15
N ASP A 113 17.90 23.88 -15.77
CA ASP A 113 17.05 24.67 -14.85
C ASP A 113 15.72 25.14 -15.46
N GLU A 114 15.52 24.94 -16.78
CA GLU A 114 14.28 25.28 -17.47
C GLU A 114 13.31 24.11 -17.58
N LEU A 115 13.58 22.99 -16.91
CA LEU A 115 12.67 21.85 -16.87
C LEU A 115 11.33 22.24 -16.26
N VAL A 116 10.25 21.91 -16.98
CA VAL A 116 8.88 22.14 -16.52
C VAL A 116 8.01 20.92 -16.76
N LEU A 117 7.07 20.72 -15.85
CA LEU A 117 6.07 19.66 -15.88
C LEU A 117 4.70 20.22 -16.26
N THR A 118 4.02 19.53 -17.16
CA THR A 118 2.66 19.88 -17.57
C THR A 118 1.81 18.61 -17.75
N GLY A 119 0.61 18.59 -17.22
CA GLY A 119 -0.32 17.48 -17.32
C GLY A 119 -1.21 17.32 -16.10
N ARG A 120 -1.81 16.15 -15.96
CA ARG A 120 -2.74 15.84 -14.88
C ARG A 120 -2.42 14.46 -14.31
N VAL A 121 -2.59 14.32 -12.99
CA VAL A 121 -2.48 13.02 -12.29
C VAL A 121 -3.71 12.86 -11.41
N ALA A 122 -4.56 11.91 -11.76
CA ALA A 122 -5.80 11.66 -11.04
C ALA A 122 -5.56 10.75 -9.81
N ARG A 123 -6.39 10.90 -8.82
CA ARG A 123 -6.49 10.04 -7.63
C ARG A 123 -5.19 9.90 -6.83
N VAL A 124 -4.43 10.99 -6.69
CA VAL A 124 -3.22 11.04 -5.87
C VAL A 124 -3.61 10.97 -4.39
N PRO A 125 -3.14 9.97 -3.64
CA PRO A 125 -3.47 9.85 -2.23
C PRO A 125 -2.89 11.01 -1.42
N TRP A 126 -3.69 11.58 -0.53
CA TRP A 126 -3.28 12.60 0.46
C TRP A 126 -2.61 13.86 -0.13
N LEU A 127 -2.81 14.16 -1.44
CA LEU A 127 -2.11 15.24 -2.11
C LEU A 127 -2.36 16.61 -1.47
N ARG A 128 -3.59 16.89 -1.01
CA ARG A 128 -3.95 18.15 -0.36
C ARG A 128 -3.24 18.39 0.97
N ASN A 129 -2.70 17.32 1.56
CA ASN A 129 -1.99 17.34 2.84
C ASN A 129 -0.47 17.22 2.67
N ALA A 130 0.00 16.93 1.47
CA ALA A 130 1.41 16.70 1.20
C ALA A 130 2.15 18.02 0.92
N ASP A 131 3.37 18.15 1.46
CA ASP A 131 4.31 19.21 1.10
C ASP A 131 4.94 18.93 -0.25
N HIS A 132 5.21 17.65 -0.54
CA HIS A 132 5.83 17.19 -1.77
C HIS A 132 5.08 16.00 -2.37
N VAL A 133 5.03 15.96 -3.70
CA VAL A 133 4.61 14.78 -4.46
C VAL A 133 5.76 14.26 -5.29
N VAL A 134 6.02 12.96 -5.19
CA VAL A 134 6.96 12.22 -6.03
C VAL A 134 6.19 11.62 -7.19
N LEU A 135 6.45 12.13 -8.40
CA LEU A 135 5.82 11.68 -9.64
C LEU A 135 6.73 10.71 -10.37
N LEU A 136 6.20 9.53 -10.69
CA LEU A 136 6.90 8.52 -11.49
C LEU A 136 6.49 8.70 -12.96
N LEU A 137 7.40 9.28 -13.76
CA LEU A 137 7.18 9.69 -15.13
C LEU A 137 7.60 8.56 -16.09
N THR A 138 6.68 7.71 -16.45
CA THR A 138 6.92 6.51 -17.28
C THR A 138 6.52 6.69 -18.75
N GLY A 139 5.72 7.70 -19.08
CA GLY A 139 5.22 7.97 -20.45
C GLY A 139 6.21 8.55 -21.45
N GLY A 140 7.47 8.80 -21.02
CA GLY A 140 8.53 9.35 -21.88
C GLY A 140 9.43 8.29 -22.53
N SER A 141 10.46 8.74 -23.26
CA SER A 141 11.47 7.84 -23.84
C SER A 141 12.37 7.14 -22.80
N ARG A 142 12.43 7.68 -21.60
CA ARG A 142 13.10 7.12 -20.42
C ARG A 142 12.26 7.38 -19.20
N PRO A 143 12.13 6.41 -18.28
CA PRO A 143 11.44 6.64 -17.03
C PRO A 143 12.25 7.62 -16.15
N ARG A 144 11.53 8.47 -15.43
CA ARG A 144 12.10 9.46 -14.52
C ARG A 144 11.30 9.59 -13.25
N VAL A 145 11.92 10.05 -12.20
CA VAL A 145 11.25 10.53 -11.01
C VAL A 145 11.36 12.04 -10.92
N ALA A 146 10.28 12.73 -10.57
CA ALA A 146 10.27 14.16 -10.32
C ALA A 146 9.71 14.45 -8.94
N VAL A 147 10.42 15.23 -8.14
CA VAL A 147 9.92 15.75 -6.85
C VAL A 147 9.37 17.15 -7.07
N VAL A 148 8.12 17.33 -6.68
CA VAL A 148 7.41 18.60 -6.88
C VAL A 148 6.85 19.08 -5.53
N LYS A 149 7.08 20.34 -5.20
CA LYS A 149 6.44 21.00 -4.08
C LYS A 149 4.99 21.34 -4.44
N THR A 150 4.04 21.02 -3.59
CA THR A 150 2.60 21.17 -3.88
C THR A 150 2.11 22.62 -3.83
N THR A 151 2.92 23.52 -3.26
CA THR A 151 2.58 24.96 -3.05
C THR A 151 3.24 25.90 -4.05
N VAL A 152 3.77 25.41 -5.19
CA VAL A 152 4.40 26.22 -6.22
C VAL A 152 3.40 26.75 -7.25
N ASP A 153 3.76 27.84 -7.92
CA ASP A 153 2.96 28.39 -9.00
C ASP A 153 2.75 27.35 -10.14
N GLY A 154 1.54 27.31 -10.67
CA GLY A 154 1.15 26.37 -11.73
C GLY A 154 0.74 24.98 -11.22
N PHE A 155 0.86 24.70 -9.91
CA PHE A 155 0.36 23.48 -9.29
C PHE A 155 -1.01 23.72 -8.67
N ALA A 156 -2.00 22.93 -9.08
CA ALA A 156 -3.35 23.01 -8.50
C ALA A 156 -3.81 21.63 -8.04
N VAL A 157 -4.53 21.62 -6.90
CA VAL A 157 -5.13 20.42 -6.32
C VAL A 157 -6.64 20.50 -6.49
N LEU A 158 -7.22 19.51 -7.17
CA LEU A 158 -8.67 19.33 -7.26
C LEU A 158 -9.08 18.23 -6.27
N PRO A 159 -9.87 18.56 -5.25
CA PRO A 159 -10.24 17.62 -4.20
C PRO A 159 -11.05 16.42 -4.72
N GLY A 160 -10.70 15.24 -4.26
CA GLY A 160 -11.43 13.99 -4.49
C GLY A 160 -11.31 13.09 -3.25
N THR A 161 -12.17 12.07 -3.16
CA THR A 161 -12.13 11.07 -2.09
C THR A 161 -12.44 9.69 -2.63
N ASN A 162 -11.96 8.65 -1.96
CA ASN A 162 -12.38 7.28 -2.20
C ASN A 162 -13.59 6.89 -1.31
N VAL A 163 -14.06 5.65 -1.44
CA VAL A 163 -15.22 5.12 -0.67
C VAL A 163 -14.95 5.10 0.85
N ALA A 164 -13.68 5.03 1.25
CA ALA A 164 -13.30 5.10 2.65
C ALA A 164 -13.19 6.53 3.22
N GLY A 165 -13.53 7.57 2.41
CA GLY A 165 -13.39 8.97 2.82
C GLY A 165 -11.96 9.49 2.81
N GLU A 166 -11.00 8.71 2.32
CA GLU A 166 -9.60 9.15 2.22
C GLU A 166 -9.39 10.07 1.02
N PRO A 167 -8.58 11.13 1.13
CA PRO A 167 -8.22 11.99 0.00
C PRO A 167 -7.62 11.22 -1.17
N ARG A 168 -8.16 11.46 -2.37
CA ARG A 168 -7.70 10.96 -3.67
C ARG A 168 -7.84 12.10 -4.67
N ASP A 169 -6.96 13.06 -4.54
CA ASP A 169 -7.04 14.32 -5.27
C ASP A 169 -6.49 14.20 -6.68
N GLU A 170 -6.83 15.16 -7.52
CA GLU A 170 -6.20 15.31 -8.82
C GLU A 170 -5.17 16.43 -8.77
N ALA A 171 -3.94 16.16 -9.20
CA ALA A 171 -2.91 17.15 -9.43
C ALA A 171 -3.04 17.70 -10.86
N VAL A 172 -3.06 19.03 -11.00
CA VAL A 172 -3.00 19.72 -12.29
C VAL A 172 -1.73 20.55 -12.33
N LEU A 173 -0.85 20.26 -13.28
CA LEU A 173 0.45 20.93 -13.46
C LEU A 173 0.43 21.76 -14.74
N THR A 174 0.77 23.04 -14.66
CA THR A 174 0.84 23.96 -15.80
C THR A 174 2.20 24.68 -15.76
N GLY A 175 3.18 24.10 -16.43
CA GLY A 175 4.54 24.65 -16.46
C GLY A 175 5.23 24.65 -15.09
N VAL A 176 4.95 23.66 -14.25
CA VAL A 176 5.50 23.56 -12.89
C VAL A 176 6.98 23.18 -12.93
N ARG A 177 7.82 23.92 -12.21
CA ARG A 177 9.22 23.57 -12.03
C ARG A 177 9.37 22.52 -10.93
N PRO A 178 9.94 21.32 -11.23
CA PRO A 178 10.27 20.35 -10.20
C PRO A 178 11.42 20.83 -9.32
N LEU A 179 11.49 20.38 -8.07
CA LEU A 179 12.64 20.58 -7.19
C LEU A 179 13.85 19.81 -7.72
N VAL A 180 13.63 18.59 -8.17
CA VAL A 180 14.63 17.69 -8.73
C VAL A 180 13.98 16.71 -9.70
N VAL A 181 14.72 16.31 -10.72
CA VAL A 181 14.37 15.22 -11.64
C VAL A 181 15.54 14.25 -11.65
N GLY A 182 15.26 12.97 -11.39
CA GLY A 182 16.23 11.89 -11.48
C GLY A 182 15.89 10.94 -12.63
N ASP A 183 16.89 10.36 -13.28
CA ASP A 183 16.72 9.31 -14.26
C ASP A 183 16.51 7.97 -13.53
N LEU A 184 15.49 7.23 -13.93
CA LEU A 184 15.22 5.89 -13.43
C LEU A 184 15.82 4.85 -14.37
N PRO A 185 16.23 3.68 -13.87
CA PRO A 185 16.59 2.54 -14.72
C PRO A 185 15.45 2.15 -15.66
N PRO A 186 15.73 1.61 -16.86
CA PRO A 186 14.73 1.31 -17.89
C PRO A 186 13.60 0.37 -17.44
N GLU A 187 13.86 -0.50 -16.46
CA GLU A 187 12.88 -1.42 -15.87
C GLU A 187 11.80 -0.74 -15.02
N TRP A 188 11.96 0.57 -14.71
CA TRP A 188 10.94 1.37 -14.02
C TRP A 188 9.86 1.86 -14.99
N ASP A 189 9.24 0.94 -15.70
CA ASP A 189 8.10 1.17 -16.57
C ASP A 189 6.76 1.21 -15.79
N ASP A 190 5.65 1.39 -16.50
CA ASP A 190 4.31 1.39 -15.91
C ASP A 190 4.01 0.09 -15.16
N SER A 191 4.50 -1.05 -15.66
CA SER A 191 4.32 -2.36 -15.03
C SER A 191 5.02 -2.42 -13.67
N ARG A 192 6.27 -1.96 -13.60
CA ARG A 192 7.05 -1.93 -12.35
C ARG A 192 6.40 -1.01 -11.31
N VAL A 193 5.98 0.17 -11.71
CA VAL A 193 5.25 1.11 -10.84
C VAL A 193 3.95 0.49 -10.33
N ALA A 194 3.19 -0.16 -11.19
CA ALA A 194 1.97 -0.86 -10.81
C ALA A 194 2.24 -2.00 -9.80
N GLN A 195 3.35 -2.74 -9.95
CA GLN A 195 3.74 -3.80 -9.02
C GLN A 195 4.00 -3.25 -7.61
N TYR A 196 4.76 -2.17 -7.46
CA TYR A 196 5.00 -1.54 -6.15
C TYR A 196 3.70 -1.05 -5.52
N GLY A 197 2.83 -0.38 -6.28
CA GLY A 197 1.54 0.07 -5.81
C GLY A 197 0.60 -1.09 -5.43
N ALA A 198 0.58 -2.17 -6.21
CA ALA A 198 -0.22 -3.36 -5.91
C ALA A 198 0.26 -4.08 -4.64
N ALA A 199 1.57 -4.20 -4.42
CA ALA A 199 2.14 -4.77 -3.22
C ALA A 199 1.82 -3.91 -1.98
N ALA A 200 1.89 -2.57 -2.10
CA ALA A 200 1.45 -1.64 -1.06
C ALA A 200 -0.01 -1.89 -0.67
N ARG A 201 -0.91 -1.96 -1.65
CA ARG A 201 -2.35 -2.19 -1.37
C ARG A 201 -2.63 -3.59 -0.85
N ALA A 202 -1.96 -4.64 -1.35
CA ALA A 202 -2.08 -5.99 -0.79
C ALA A 202 -1.66 -6.03 0.69
N THR A 203 -0.55 -5.35 1.03
CA THR A 203 -0.06 -5.20 2.41
C THR A 203 -1.08 -4.48 3.32
N GLN A 204 -1.64 -3.37 2.85
CA GLN A 204 -2.66 -2.61 3.59
C GLN A 204 -3.97 -3.38 3.75
N ILE A 205 -4.44 -4.07 2.70
CA ILE A 205 -5.64 -4.92 2.75
C ILE A 205 -5.45 -6.05 3.76
N ALA A 206 -4.31 -6.74 3.76
CA ALA A 206 -4.00 -7.79 4.72
C ALA A 206 -4.01 -7.29 6.17
N ALA A 207 -3.50 -6.08 6.41
CA ALA A 207 -3.52 -5.45 7.73
C ALA A 207 -4.94 -5.06 8.18
N ALA A 208 -5.74 -4.45 7.31
CA ALA A 208 -7.12 -4.10 7.60
C ALA A 208 -8.00 -5.35 7.84
N ALA A 209 -7.74 -6.43 7.10
CA ALA A 209 -8.37 -7.73 7.29
C ALA A 209 -8.01 -8.34 8.66
N SER A 210 -6.74 -8.20 9.08
CA SER A 210 -6.27 -8.66 10.39
C SER A 210 -6.95 -7.92 11.53
N GLU A 211 -7.11 -6.60 11.40
CA GLU A 211 -7.85 -5.79 12.37
C GLU A 211 -9.33 -6.18 12.41
N ALA A 212 -9.97 -6.41 11.24
CA ALA A 212 -11.35 -6.88 11.17
C ALA A 212 -11.54 -8.24 11.86
N LEU A 213 -10.59 -9.16 11.73
CA LEU A 213 -10.57 -10.44 12.45
C LEU A 213 -10.42 -10.24 13.96
N ALA A 214 -9.53 -9.36 14.39
CA ALA A 214 -9.33 -9.06 15.81
C ALA A 214 -10.62 -8.50 16.45
N LEU A 215 -11.23 -7.49 15.80
CA LEU A 215 -12.51 -6.91 16.22
C LEU A 215 -13.62 -7.95 16.29
N ALA A 216 -13.74 -8.81 15.27
CA ALA A 216 -14.75 -9.86 15.25
C ALA A 216 -14.54 -10.88 16.38
N THR A 217 -13.29 -11.29 16.62
CA THR A 217 -12.93 -12.23 17.68
C THR A 217 -13.24 -11.65 19.06
N GLN A 218 -12.88 -10.40 19.28
CA GLN A 218 -13.19 -9.68 20.51
C GLN A 218 -14.71 -9.62 20.73
N TYR A 219 -15.46 -9.13 19.75
CA TYR A 219 -16.89 -8.95 19.85
C TYR A 219 -17.62 -10.24 20.18
N VAL A 220 -17.35 -11.35 19.48
CA VAL A 220 -18.05 -12.63 19.75
C VAL A 220 -17.61 -13.29 21.04
N SER A 221 -16.45 -12.92 21.60
CA SER A 221 -15.98 -13.38 22.91
C SER A 221 -16.69 -12.66 24.06
N GLU A 222 -16.99 -11.37 23.88
CA GLU A 222 -17.63 -10.52 24.88
C GLU A 222 -19.17 -10.57 24.81
N ARG A 223 -19.73 -10.67 23.60
CA ARG A 223 -21.20 -10.62 23.39
C ARG A 223 -21.88 -11.86 23.87
N VAL A 224 -22.77 -11.73 24.85
CA VAL A 224 -23.60 -12.82 25.39
C VAL A 224 -24.97 -12.79 24.75
N GLN A 225 -25.40 -13.93 24.19
CA GLN A 225 -26.77 -14.20 23.71
C GLN A 225 -27.13 -15.65 24.03
N PHE A 226 -28.42 -15.94 24.23
CA PHE A 226 -28.89 -17.29 24.57
C PHE A 226 -28.13 -17.90 25.78
N GLY A 227 -27.81 -17.08 26.77
CA GLY A 227 -27.18 -17.50 28.03
C GLY A 227 -25.67 -17.77 27.99
N ARG A 228 -24.99 -17.52 26.88
CA ARG A 228 -23.54 -17.74 26.76
C ARG A 228 -22.86 -16.80 25.70
N PRO A 229 -21.55 -16.58 25.76
CA PRO A 229 -20.82 -15.84 24.73
C PRO A 229 -21.00 -16.43 23.33
N LEU A 230 -21.10 -15.58 22.29
CA LEU A 230 -21.32 -16.01 20.90
C LEU A 230 -20.26 -16.99 20.40
N ILE A 231 -19.02 -16.83 20.83
CA ILE A 231 -17.89 -17.72 20.46
C ILE A 231 -18.12 -19.19 20.90
N LYS A 232 -19.04 -19.46 21.82
CA LYS A 232 -19.39 -20.82 22.26
C LYS A 232 -20.33 -21.55 21.28
N PHE A 233 -20.81 -20.90 20.23
CA PHE A 233 -21.65 -21.52 19.21
C PHE A 233 -20.78 -22.01 18.03
N GLN A 234 -21.00 -23.27 17.63
CA GLN A 234 -20.22 -23.94 16.59
C GLN A 234 -20.21 -23.16 15.25
N THR A 235 -21.39 -22.61 14.88
CA THR A 235 -21.51 -21.80 13.66
C THR A 235 -20.60 -20.55 13.69
N VAL A 236 -20.49 -19.88 14.84
CA VAL A 236 -19.62 -18.73 15.04
C VAL A 236 -18.16 -19.14 14.97
N GLN A 237 -17.79 -20.26 15.60
CA GLN A 237 -16.44 -20.81 15.54
C GLN A 237 -16.02 -21.15 14.11
N HIS A 238 -16.89 -21.75 13.30
CA HIS A 238 -16.62 -22.04 11.89
C HIS A 238 -16.44 -20.77 11.05
N GLN A 239 -17.24 -19.72 11.30
CA GLN A 239 -17.09 -18.44 10.62
C GLN A 239 -15.76 -17.75 10.98
N LEU A 240 -15.39 -17.75 12.27
CA LEU A 240 -14.08 -17.21 12.70
C LEU A 240 -12.91 -17.99 12.10
N ALA A 241 -12.98 -19.32 12.10
CA ALA A 241 -11.92 -20.15 11.52
C ALA A 241 -11.73 -19.87 10.02
N ARG A 242 -12.83 -19.70 9.27
CA ARG A 242 -12.79 -19.31 7.87
C ARG A 242 -12.18 -17.92 7.69
N LEU A 243 -12.63 -16.94 8.48
CA LEU A 243 -12.10 -15.57 8.45
C LEU A 243 -10.61 -15.56 8.75
N ALA A 244 -10.16 -16.30 9.76
CA ALA A 244 -8.75 -16.43 10.12
C ALA A 244 -7.92 -17.05 8.97
N SER A 245 -8.44 -18.10 8.32
CA SER A 245 -7.78 -18.72 7.16
C SER A 245 -7.61 -17.72 6.00
N ASP A 246 -8.66 -16.94 5.69
CA ASP A 246 -8.61 -15.92 4.64
C ASP A 246 -7.57 -14.84 4.95
N VAL A 247 -7.51 -14.37 6.20
CA VAL A 247 -6.54 -13.36 6.65
C VAL A 247 -5.11 -13.88 6.53
N VAL A 248 -4.84 -15.12 6.96
CA VAL A 248 -3.49 -15.72 6.85
C VAL A 248 -3.09 -15.88 5.38
N THR A 249 -4.02 -16.25 4.50
CA THR A 249 -3.77 -16.31 3.05
C THR A 249 -3.34 -14.96 2.51
N LEU A 250 -4.06 -13.88 2.86
CA LEU A 250 -3.70 -12.51 2.45
C LEU A 250 -2.33 -12.09 2.95
N GLN A 251 -2.04 -12.35 4.23
CA GLN A 251 -0.75 -12.00 4.82
C GLN A 251 0.40 -12.70 4.10
N SER A 252 0.28 -14.02 3.89
CA SER A 252 1.30 -14.82 3.21
C SER A 252 1.52 -14.37 1.76
N ALA A 253 0.45 -14.06 1.03
CA ALA A 253 0.55 -13.59 -0.34
C ALA A 253 1.19 -12.18 -0.42
N ALA A 254 0.82 -11.26 0.48
CA ALA A 254 1.41 -9.93 0.54
C ALA A 254 2.90 -10.00 0.89
N ASP A 255 3.30 -10.87 1.83
CA ASP A 255 4.71 -11.09 2.18
C ASP A 255 5.51 -11.62 1.00
N ALA A 256 4.97 -12.58 0.25
CA ALA A 256 5.61 -13.12 -0.94
C ALA A 256 5.81 -12.04 -2.02
N ALA A 257 4.83 -11.15 -2.23
CA ALA A 257 4.95 -10.03 -3.16
C ALA A 257 6.05 -9.04 -2.74
N VAL A 258 6.13 -8.71 -1.46
CA VAL A 258 7.16 -7.81 -0.91
C VAL A 258 8.56 -8.42 -1.08
N ILE A 259 8.73 -9.70 -0.77
CA ILE A 259 10.00 -10.41 -0.94
C ILE A 259 10.42 -10.41 -2.42
N ALA A 260 9.50 -10.70 -3.33
CA ALA A 260 9.79 -10.70 -4.77
C ALA A 260 10.26 -9.33 -5.27
N LEU A 261 9.65 -8.24 -4.79
CA LEU A 261 10.06 -6.88 -5.16
C LEU A 261 11.42 -6.51 -4.56
N ARG A 262 11.67 -6.85 -3.28
CA ARG A 262 12.95 -6.62 -2.60
C ARG A 262 14.09 -7.31 -3.33
N ASP A 263 13.90 -8.56 -3.71
CA ASP A 263 14.92 -9.40 -4.36
C ASP A 263 15.09 -9.11 -5.86
N GLY A 264 14.33 -8.13 -6.39
CA GLY A 264 14.43 -7.71 -7.78
C GLY A 264 13.86 -8.71 -8.77
N SER A 265 12.89 -9.53 -8.37
CA SER A 265 12.25 -10.51 -9.28
C SER A 265 11.79 -9.86 -10.58
N PRO A 266 12.18 -10.39 -11.73
CA PRO A 266 11.80 -9.80 -13.02
C PRO A 266 10.35 -10.13 -13.41
N THR A 267 9.69 -11.04 -12.70
CA THR A 267 8.33 -11.47 -13.01
C THR A 267 7.32 -10.87 -12.02
N PRO A 268 6.20 -10.30 -12.48
CA PRO A 268 5.15 -9.77 -11.62
C PRO A 268 4.27 -10.86 -10.97
N LEU A 269 4.56 -12.16 -11.15
CA LEU A 269 3.65 -13.25 -10.80
C LEU A 269 3.25 -13.27 -9.32
N LEU A 270 4.20 -13.11 -8.40
CA LEU A 270 3.91 -13.11 -6.95
C LEU A 270 3.12 -11.87 -6.53
N VAL A 271 3.40 -10.72 -7.15
CA VAL A 271 2.63 -9.50 -6.93
C VAL A 271 1.21 -9.64 -7.49
N ALA A 272 1.08 -10.20 -8.69
CA ALA A 272 -0.22 -10.48 -9.31
C ALA A 272 -1.06 -11.43 -8.44
N ALA A 273 -0.48 -12.54 -7.97
CA ALA A 273 -1.14 -13.47 -7.08
C ALA A 273 -1.62 -12.78 -5.79
N ALA A 274 -0.76 -12.00 -5.15
CA ALA A 274 -1.11 -11.27 -3.94
C ALA A 274 -2.27 -10.28 -4.16
N LYS A 275 -2.25 -9.53 -5.27
CA LYS A 275 -3.29 -8.54 -5.57
C LYS A 275 -4.61 -9.21 -6.00
N ILE A 276 -4.56 -10.33 -6.71
CA ILE A 276 -5.75 -11.16 -7.03
C ILE A 276 -6.38 -11.66 -5.74
N GLU A 277 -5.62 -12.32 -4.86
CA GLU A 277 -6.12 -12.83 -3.60
C GLU A 277 -6.68 -11.71 -2.71
N ALA A 278 -5.95 -10.59 -2.59
CA ALA A 278 -6.44 -9.44 -1.86
C ALA A 278 -7.78 -8.93 -2.41
N SER A 279 -7.93 -8.86 -3.73
CA SER A 279 -9.16 -8.37 -4.35
C SER A 279 -10.34 -9.35 -4.19
N VAL A 280 -10.10 -10.64 -4.34
CA VAL A 280 -11.14 -11.68 -4.24
C VAL A 280 -11.62 -11.86 -2.81
N LEU A 281 -10.71 -11.88 -1.84
CA LEU A 281 -11.04 -12.18 -0.45
C LEU A 281 -11.72 -11.03 0.30
N VAL A 282 -11.55 -9.77 -0.14
CA VAL A 282 -12.17 -8.59 0.51
C VAL A 282 -13.67 -8.77 0.72
N SER A 283 -14.40 -9.22 -0.29
CA SER A 283 -15.86 -9.40 -0.21
C SER A 283 -16.27 -10.40 0.86
N ARG A 284 -15.55 -11.53 0.94
CA ARG A 284 -15.85 -12.60 1.89
C ARG A 284 -15.48 -12.20 3.31
N ILE A 285 -14.31 -11.60 3.49
CA ILE A 285 -13.81 -11.09 4.77
C ILE A 285 -14.79 -10.05 5.33
N ALA A 286 -15.17 -9.06 4.54
CA ALA A 286 -16.11 -8.03 4.94
C ALA A 286 -17.48 -8.64 5.32
N ALA A 287 -18.03 -9.52 4.48
CA ALA A 287 -19.32 -10.16 4.75
C ALA A 287 -19.32 -10.97 6.05
N VAL A 288 -18.28 -11.78 6.29
CA VAL A 288 -18.19 -12.59 7.51
C VAL A 288 -17.98 -11.71 8.75
N ALA A 289 -17.10 -10.72 8.67
CA ALA A 289 -16.85 -9.80 9.79
C ALA A 289 -18.11 -9.02 10.17
N HIS A 290 -18.83 -8.44 9.20
CA HIS A 290 -20.11 -7.76 9.47
C HIS A 290 -21.20 -8.71 9.99
N GLN A 291 -21.28 -9.93 9.46
CA GLN A 291 -22.23 -10.94 9.95
C GLN A 291 -21.97 -11.29 11.42
N LEU A 292 -20.71 -11.42 11.84
CA LEU A 292 -20.34 -11.73 13.23
C LEU A 292 -20.68 -10.58 14.19
N HIS A 293 -20.59 -9.32 13.75
CA HIS A 293 -20.93 -8.15 14.56
C HIS A 293 -22.44 -7.84 14.56
N GLY A 294 -23.17 -8.23 13.51
CA GLY A 294 -24.58 -7.87 13.33
C GLY A 294 -24.73 -6.33 13.12
N ALA A 295 -25.82 -5.77 13.63
CA ALA A 295 -26.19 -4.37 13.37
C ALA A 295 -25.12 -3.35 13.80
N ILE A 296 -24.38 -3.58 14.87
CA ILE A 296 -23.36 -2.64 15.33
C ILE A 296 -22.22 -2.47 14.34
N GLY A 297 -21.86 -3.56 13.64
CA GLY A 297 -20.77 -3.55 12.67
C GLY A 297 -21.00 -2.66 11.44
N VAL A 298 -22.25 -2.24 11.17
CA VAL A 298 -22.59 -1.34 10.05
C VAL A 298 -22.80 0.11 10.48
N THR A 299 -22.64 0.40 11.77
CA THR A 299 -22.73 1.79 12.27
C THR A 299 -21.42 2.55 12.07
N THR A 300 -21.48 3.88 11.95
CA THR A 300 -20.31 4.76 11.83
C THR A 300 -19.48 4.83 13.12
N GLU A 301 -20.05 4.41 14.24
CA GLU A 301 -19.40 4.39 15.55
C GLU A 301 -18.44 3.21 15.71
N HIS A 302 -18.61 2.14 14.92
CA HIS A 302 -17.80 0.93 15.03
C HIS A 302 -16.65 0.92 14.04
N ARG A 303 -15.43 0.67 14.53
CA ARG A 303 -14.18 0.65 13.74
C ARG A 303 -14.18 -0.33 12.57
N LEU A 304 -15.05 -1.35 12.55
CA LEU A 304 -15.12 -2.32 11.47
C LEU A 304 -15.40 -1.66 10.12
N GLY A 305 -16.24 -0.60 10.10
CA GLY A 305 -16.50 0.17 8.90
C GLY A 305 -15.23 0.78 8.30
N ALA A 306 -14.33 1.30 9.14
CA ALA A 306 -13.06 1.84 8.70
C ALA A 306 -12.13 0.77 8.06
N CYS A 307 -12.17 -0.47 8.54
CA CYS A 307 -11.43 -1.59 7.94
C CYS A 307 -12.01 -1.97 6.57
N THR A 308 -13.32 -2.21 6.53
CA THR A 308 -13.96 -2.79 5.34
C THR A 308 -14.07 -1.80 4.18
N THR A 309 -14.36 -0.51 4.42
CA THR A 309 -14.37 0.52 3.36
C THR A 309 -12.99 0.77 2.77
N ARG A 310 -11.91 0.74 3.59
CA ARG A 310 -10.54 0.82 3.10
C ARG A 310 -10.17 -0.39 2.25
N MET A 311 -10.49 -1.61 2.68
CA MET A 311 -10.26 -2.82 1.88
C MET A 311 -10.95 -2.71 0.50
N TRP A 312 -12.20 -2.23 0.45
CA TRP A 312 -12.93 -2.02 -0.81
C TRP A 312 -12.30 -0.95 -1.69
N SER A 313 -11.82 0.16 -1.10
CA SER A 313 -11.16 1.24 -1.84
C SER A 313 -9.82 0.78 -2.42
N TRP A 314 -8.97 0.17 -1.60
CA TRP A 314 -7.63 -0.27 -1.98
C TRP A 314 -7.64 -1.45 -2.97
N ARG A 315 -8.72 -2.24 -2.97
CA ARG A 315 -8.95 -3.28 -3.98
C ARG A 315 -8.87 -2.74 -5.41
N GLU A 316 -9.47 -1.58 -5.65
CA GLU A 316 -9.56 -0.97 -6.99
C GLU A 316 -8.29 -0.18 -7.38
N GLU A 317 -7.42 0.12 -6.43
CA GLU A 317 -6.21 0.90 -6.68
C GLU A 317 -5.07 0.00 -7.19
N PHE A 318 -4.30 0.49 -8.18
CA PHE A 318 -3.23 -0.24 -8.87
C PHE A 318 -3.68 -1.58 -9.49
N GLY A 319 -4.89 -1.61 -10.05
CA GLY A 319 -5.52 -2.78 -10.68
C GLY A 319 -6.24 -3.67 -9.67
N ASN A 320 -7.41 -4.18 -10.05
CA ASN A 320 -8.18 -5.18 -9.31
C ASN A 320 -7.83 -6.60 -9.79
N GLU A 321 -8.60 -7.61 -9.34
CA GLU A 321 -8.36 -9.01 -9.70
C GLU A 321 -8.35 -9.25 -11.20
N LEU A 322 -9.20 -8.56 -11.96
CA LEU A 322 -9.32 -8.77 -13.41
C LEU A 322 -8.05 -8.31 -14.15
N VAL A 323 -7.52 -7.13 -13.78
CA VAL A 323 -6.29 -6.59 -14.38
C VAL A 323 -5.12 -7.55 -14.13
N TRP A 324 -4.96 -8.03 -12.91
CA TRP A 324 -3.85 -8.91 -12.56
C TRP A 324 -4.02 -10.35 -13.07
N GLN A 325 -5.26 -10.83 -13.25
CA GLN A 325 -5.54 -12.11 -13.93
C GLN A 325 -5.09 -12.07 -15.40
N HIS A 326 -5.31 -10.94 -16.10
CA HIS A 326 -4.76 -10.75 -17.44
C HIS A 326 -3.23 -10.81 -17.45
N THR A 327 -2.57 -10.16 -16.49
CA THR A 327 -1.10 -10.24 -16.36
C THR A 327 -0.62 -11.68 -16.19
N VAL A 328 -1.29 -12.49 -15.35
CA VAL A 328 -0.94 -13.92 -15.18
C VAL A 328 -1.19 -14.72 -16.46
N ALA A 329 -2.30 -14.45 -17.16
CA ALA A 329 -2.61 -15.11 -18.44
C ALA A 329 -1.55 -14.81 -19.50
N ASP A 330 -1.12 -13.56 -19.62
CA ASP A 330 -0.08 -13.15 -20.58
C ASP A 330 1.27 -13.80 -20.26
N LEU A 331 1.63 -13.89 -18.97
CA LEU A 331 2.83 -14.59 -18.53
C LEU A 331 2.79 -16.08 -18.87
N ALA A 332 1.65 -16.74 -18.68
CA ALA A 332 1.45 -18.14 -19.04
C ALA A 332 1.59 -18.35 -20.55
N ALA A 333 0.94 -17.51 -21.36
CA ALA A 333 0.99 -17.57 -22.82
C ALA A 333 2.41 -17.39 -23.37
N THR A 334 3.22 -16.50 -22.78
CA THR A 334 4.62 -16.28 -23.22
C THR A 334 5.55 -17.46 -22.90
N ARG A 335 5.21 -18.30 -21.92
CA ARG A 335 5.98 -19.48 -21.50
C ARG A 335 5.51 -20.80 -22.14
N GLY A 336 4.60 -20.74 -23.11
CA GLY A 336 4.18 -21.90 -23.89
C GLY A 336 3.26 -22.87 -23.15
N ASP A 337 2.24 -22.37 -22.51
CA ASP A 337 1.14 -23.11 -21.85
C ASP A 337 1.52 -23.96 -20.63
N ASP A 338 2.78 -23.96 -20.18
CA ASP A 338 3.17 -24.68 -18.97
C ASP A 338 2.94 -23.81 -17.71
N VAL A 339 1.66 -23.60 -17.40
CA VAL A 339 1.23 -22.90 -16.17
C VAL A 339 1.74 -23.61 -14.93
N TRP A 340 1.86 -24.95 -14.99
CA TRP A 340 2.38 -25.74 -13.86
C TRP A 340 3.85 -25.45 -13.60
N ALA A 341 4.69 -25.41 -14.64
CA ALA A 341 6.10 -25.05 -14.50
C ALA A 341 6.27 -23.60 -14.03
N LEU A 342 5.40 -22.68 -14.48
CA LEU A 342 5.39 -21.30 -14.00
C LEU A 342 5.13 -21.22 -12.48
N LEU A 343 4.18 -21.98 -11.97
CA LEU A 343 3.80 -21.97 -10.56
C LEU A 343 4.80 -22.74 -9.68
N THR A 344 5.29 -23.88 -10.15
CA THR A 344 6.20 -24.75 -9.37
C THR A 344 7.66 -24.31 -9.45
N GLY A 345 8.09 -23.64 -10.51
CA GLY A 345 9.43 -23.05 -10.63
C GLY A 345 9.71 -22.00 -9.54
N LEU A 346 8.72 -21.23 -9.13
CA LEU A 346 8.84 -20.29 -8.02
C LEU A 346 9.09 -20.97 -6.66
N THR A 347 8.57 -22.19 -6.47
CA THR A 347 8.72 -22.94 -5.23
C THR A 347 10.14 -23.51 -5.06
N LEU A 348 10.87 -23.74 -6.15
CA LEU A 348 12.24 -24.26 -6.13
C LEU A 348 13.26 -23.20 -5.74
N ASP A 349 13.08 -21.95 -6.18
CA ASP A 349 13.97 -20.84 -5.81
C ASP A 349 13.88 -20.47 -4.33
N ILE A 350 12.68 -20.51 -3.75
CA ILE A 350 12.49 -20.28 -2.31
C ILE A 350 13.15 -21.36 -1.44
N ARG A 351 13.28 -22.60 -1.94
CA ARG A 351 13.91 -23.72 -1.21
C ARG A 351 15.44 -23.69 -1.28
N ALA A 352 16.03 -23.10 -2.30
CA ALA A 352 17.49 -23.00 -2.43
C ALA A 352 18.10 -22.07 -1.37
N GLU A 353 17.38 -21.03 -0.94
CA GLU A 353 17.84 -20.11 0.09
C GLU A 353 17.66 -20.62 1.53
N ALA A 354 16.83 -21.62 1.77
CA ALA A 354 16.61 -22.20 3.10
C ALA A 354 17.74 -23.17 3.54
N HIS A 355 18.73 -23.44 2.68
CA HIS A 355 19.84 -24.37 2.93
C HIS A 355 21.24 -23.73 2.83
N THR A 356 21.34 -22.40 2.72
CA THR A 356 22.58 -21.64 2.88
C THR A 356 22.50 -20.75 4.12
#